data_beea4717bba6dbb23214388e8b325267
#
_entry.id   beea4717bba6dbb23214388e8b325267
#
_cell.length_a   1.000
_cell.length_b   1.000
_cell.length_c   1.000
_cell.angle_alpha   90.00
_cell.angle_beta   90.00
_cell.angle_gamma   90.00
#
_symmetry.space_group_name_H-M   'P 1'
#
loop_
_entity.id
_entity.type
_entity.pdbx_description
1 polymer ?
#
loop_
_entity_poly.entity_id
_entity_poly.type
_entity_poly.pdbx_seq_one_letter_code
_entity_poly.pdbx_strand_id
1 'polypeptide(L)'
;SRRRALTLIFLMVSMSWVTLASGADIDGDGVDDSVDDCIYAAGNSTVDRTGCPDRDGDGTSDFNDGWTSSNPNFAKDVAVTQNYDFTDVDHSPDGTAIATSDENGYLRLWNATTGTNFQSVNVGGELSSVSWSGDGRFVGVTKNDDSAHVYYANNLSSVHGTISADVGGGDYPYDIDLSPDGEMAAIAIGRSGNGGTNGVVRMINMTDGSVIQNLNPGGEDRFYSVEFSPTGSHLLIGSNNDFYVVETSSWSTVRSESSPNGAVNSVDWSHDGKHMAICEGWDGGGATIRLYAAGSWTQKWSKSISTSCLSSDFSPDGRQVIFGMSWYQGDGATARIYEVSTGNGVDNIVQPRPGNCNSGNGN
;
A
#
# COMPACT_ATOMS: atom_id res chain seq x y z
N SER A 1 79.11 18.82 -28.92
CA SER A 1 77.70 19.03 -28.71
C SER A 1 77.07 17.73 -28.41
N ARG A 2 76.86 17.42 -27.16
CA ARG A 2 76.17 16.22 -26.72
C ARG A 2 74.78 16.63 -26.25
N ARG A 3 73.77 16.16 -27.01
CA ARG A 3 72.34 16.22 -26.59
C ARG A 3 72.15 15.25 -25.41
N ARG A 4 71.90 15.73 -24.26
CA ARG A 4 71.38 14.92 -23.18
C ARG A 4 69.87 14.85 -23.36
N ALA A 5 69.38 13.68 -23.78
CA ALA A 5 68.00 13.40 -23.74
C ALA A 5 67.59 13.22 -22.28
N LEU A 6 66.76 14.11 -21.78
CA LEU A 6 66.14 13.99 -20.49
C LEU A 6 64.96 13.02 -20.68
N THR A 7 65.14 11.77 -20.29
CA THR A 7 64.04 10.79 -20.25
C THR A 7 63.19 11.16 -19.05
N LEU A 8 62.11 11.86 -19.31
CA LEU A 8 61.06 12.03 -18.33
C LEU A 8 60.34 10.69 -18.20
N ILE A 9 60.66 9.95 -17.16
CA ILE A 9 59.86 8.82 -16.74
C ILE A 9 58.58 9.40 -16.17
N PHE A 10 57.57 9.50 -17.01
CA PHE A 10 56.21 9.61 -16.53
C PHE A 10 55.87 8.30 -15.83
N LEU A 11 55.97 8.31 -14.51
CA LEU A 11 55.31 7.33 -13.70
C LEU A 11 53.82 7.61 -13.88
N MET A 12 53.23 7.00 -14.89
CA MET A 12 51.76 6.85 -14.90
C MET A 12 51.44 5.95 -13.73
N VAL A 13 51.20 6.57 -12.59
CA VAL A 13 50.33 6.00 -11.61
C VAL A 13 48.98 5.88 -12.36
N SER A 14 48.71 4.70 -12.91
CA SER A 14 47.38 4.33 -13.27
C SER A 14 46.61 4.37 -11.96
N MET A 15 46.06 5.52 -11.62
CA MET A 15 44.87 5.58 -10.84
C MET A 15 43.85 4.81 -11.71
N SER A 16 43.75 3.54 -11.47
CA SER A 16 42.54 2.83 -11.73
C SER A 16 41.48 3.65 -11.01
N TRP A 17 40.78 4.45 -11.77
CA TRP A 17 39.45 4.84 -11.38
C TRP A 17 38.72 3.49 -11.34
N VAL A 18 38.70 2.88 -10.17
CA VAL A 18 37.63 2.02 -9.84
C VAL A 18 36.41 2.98 -9.90
N THR A 19 35.81 3.07 -11.06
CA THR A 19 34.40 3.38 -11.10
C THR A 19 33.81 2.22 -10.31
N LEU A 20 33.60 2.42 -9.01
CA LEU A 20 32.50 1.80 -8.34
C LEU A 20 31.33 2.15 -9.29
N ALA A 21 30.90 1.19 -10.08
CA ALA A 21 29.54 1.24 -10.56
C ALA A 21 28.77 1.40 -9.25
N SER A 22 28.27 2.59 -8.96
CA SER A 22 27.22 2.73 -7.98
C SER A 22 26.16 1.81 -8.53
N GLY A 23 25.89 0.70 -7.87
CA GLY A 23 24.75 -0.13 -8.16
C GLY A 23 23.50 0.75 -8.11
N ALA A 24 22.39 0.24 -8.50
CA ALA A 24 21.13 0.89 -8.23
C ALA A 24 21.07 1.10 -6.71
N ASP A 25 20.57 2.23 -6.30
CA ASP A 25 20.26 2.64 -4.93
C ASP A 25 18.88 3.26 -5.04
N ILE A 26 17.87 2.38 -4.96
CA ILE A 26 16.48 2.72 -5.32
C ILE A 26 15.85 3.63 -4.28
N ASP A 27 16.19 3.47 -3.01
CA ASP A 27 15.61 4.25 -1.92
C ASP A 27 16.47 5.46 -1.50
N GLY A 28 17.70 5.55 -2.04
CA GLY A 28 18.55 6.72 -1.90
C GLY A 28 19.26 6.83 -0.55
N ASP A 29 19.40 5.75 0.21
CA ASP A 29 20.03 5.74 1.53
C ASP A 29 21.55 5.66 1.49
N GLY A 30 22.14 5.44 0.32
CA GLY A 30 23.57 5.35 0.09
C GLY A 30 24.10 3.92 0.14
N VAL A 31 23.25 2.91 0.28
CA VAL A 31 23.57 1.49 0.19
C VAL A 31 23.20 0.98 -1.20
N ASP A 32 24.13 0.23 -1.83
CA ASP A 32 23.90 -0.37 -3.14
C ASP A 32 22.86 -1.49 -3.02
N ASP A 33 21.83 -1.53 -3.89
CA ASP A 33 20.75 -2.55 -3.89
C ASP A 33 21.27 -4.01 -3.84
N SER A 34 22.51 -4.25 -4.29
CA SER A 34 23.10 -5.59 -4.28
C SER A 34 23.54 -6.05 -2.90
N VAL A 35 23.67 -5.14 -1.96
CA VAL A 35 24.08 -5.37 -0.57
C VAL A 35 23.08 -4.80 0.44
N ASP A 36 22.05 -4.16 -0.05
CA ASP A 36 20.94 -3.64 0.72
C ASP A 36 19.91 -4.73 0.98
N ASP A 37 19.58 -4.95 2.25
CA ASP A 37 18.56 -5.90 2.67
C ASP A 37 17.14 -5.31 2.58
N CYS A 38 17.03 -3.98 2.38
CA CYS A 38 15.75 -3.24 2.33
C CYS A 38 15.69 -2.27 1.15
N ILE A 39 15.97 -2.73 -0.03
CA ILE A 39 16.15 -1.96 -1.29
C ILE A 39 15.04 -0.95 -1.66
N TYR A 40 13.98 -0.85 -0.90
CA TYR A 40 12.87 0.08 -1.09
C TYR A 40 12.54 0.89 0.17
N ALA A 41 13.30 0.74 1.23
CA ALA A 41 13.04 1.40 2.50
C ALA A 41 14.33 1.93 3.10
N ALA A 42 14.66 3.17 2.74
CA ALA A 42 15.86 3.86 3.18
C ALA A 42 16.13 3.70 4.67
N GLY A 43 17.35 3.29 5.02
CA GLY A 43 17.70 3.05 6.39
C GLY A 43 19.20 3.15 6.67
N ASN A 44 19.56 3.01 7.93
CA ASN A 44 20.94 3.17 8.40
C ASN A 44 21.41 2.03 9.28
N SER A 45 20.68 0.94 9.35
CA SER A 45 21.10 -0.22 10.12
C SER A 45 22.33 -0.90 9.51
N THR A 46 23.23 -1.40 10.36
CA THR A 46 24.52 -1.96 9.95
C THR A 46 24.90 -3.24 10.68
N VAL A 47 24.12 -3.63 11.69
CA VAL A 47 24.45 -4.76 12.58
C VAL A 47 23.87 -6.07 12.08
N ASP A 48 22.65 -6.06 11.55
CA ASP A 48 21.91 -7.27 11.20
C ASP A 48 21.39 -7.27 9.76
N ARG A 49 20.83 -6.16 9.29
CA ARG A 49 20.34 -5.95 7.94
C ARG A 49 20.78 -4.59 7.43
N THR A 50 21.75 -4.60 6.53
CA THR A 50 22.33 -3.38 5.97
C THR A 50 21.27 -2.62 5.16
N GLY A 51 21.21 -1.29 5.33
CA GLY A 51 20.29 -0.43 4.58
C GLY A 51 18.85 -0.43 5.09
N CYS A 52 18.52 -1.21 6.10
CA CYS A 52 17.16 -1.24 6.64
C CYS A 52 16.89 -0.11 7.64
N PRO A 53 15.64 0.34 7.79
CA PRO A 53 15.26 1.30 8.80
C PRO A 53 15.71 0.89 10.21
N ASP A 54 16.29 1.84 10.91
CA ASP A 54 16.77 1.77 12.30
C ASP A 54 16.38 3.10 12.96
N ARG A 55 15.20 3.12 13.59
CA ARG A 55 14.60 4.36 14.10
C ARG A 55 15.21 4.85 15.39
N ASP A 56 15.76 3.97 16.20
CA ASP A 56 16.37 4.36 17.46
C ASP A 56 17.88 4.57 17.35
N GLY A 57 18.48 4.18 16.22
CA GLY A 57 19.88 4.46 15.88
C GLY A 57 20.88 3.56 16.61
N ASP A 58 20.45 2.38 17.10
CA ASP A 58 21.35 1.46 17.79
C ASP A 58 22.15 0.57 16.82
N GLY A 59 21.85 0.64 15.53
CA GLY A 59 22.49 -0.09 14.45
C GLY A 59 21.78 -1.41 14.12
N THR A 60 20.83 -1.86 14.92
CA THR A 60 19.97 -3.00 14.66
C THR A 60 18.76 -2.51 13.84
N SER A 61 18.39 -3.23 12.79
CA SER A 61 17.21 -2.83 12.03
C SER A 61 15.94 -2.98 12.86
N ASP A 62 14.97 -2.09 12.63
CA ASP A 62 13.60 -2.20 13.17
C ASP A 62 13.00 -3.61 12.99
N PHE A 63 13.56 -4.36 12.04
CA PHE A 63 13.19 -5.73 11.73
C PHE A 63 13.57 -6.75 12.82
N ASN A 64 14.77 -6.65 13.39
CA ASN A 64 15.27 -7.60 14.39
C ASN A 64 15.17 -7.06 15.81
N ASP A 65 14.99 -5.77 15.94
CA ASP A 65 14.85 -5.11 17.23
C ASP A 65 13.55 -5.49 17.96
N GLY A 66 12.73 -6.23 17.26
CA GLY A 66 11.46 -6.74 17.76
C GLY A 66 10.55 -5.59 18.21
N TRP A 67 9.30 -5.64 17.83
CA TRP A 67 8.25 -4.86 18.46
C TRP A 67 8.15 -5.26 19.93
N THR A 68 9.20 -4.99 20.73
CA THR A 68 9.10 -5.14 22.15
C THR A 68 8.31 -3.98 22.70
N SER A 69 7.24 -4.27 23.38
CA SER A 69 6.40 -3.32 24.14
C SER A 69 7.20 -2.45 25.14
N SER A 70 8.50 -2.49 25.09
CA SER A 70 9.44 -1.70 25.87
C SER A 70 10.03 -0.51 25.09
N ASN A 71 9.75 -0.34 23.80
CA ASN A 71 10.13 0.89 23.11
C ASN A 71 9.12 2.00 23.49
N PRO A 72 9.50 2.98 24.35
CA PRO A 72 8.58 4.01 24.82
C PRO A 72 8.11 4.96 23.71
N ASN A 73 8.66 4.85 22.50
CA ASN A 73 8.29 5.69 21.37
C ASN A 73 7.09 5.16 20.58
N PHE A 74 6.76 3.87 20.69
CA PHE A 74 5.55 3.29 20.08
C PHE A 74 4.28 3.40 20.96
N ALA A 75 4.41 3.81 22.21
CA ALA A 75 3.29 3.95 23.14
C ALA A 75 2.66 5.34 23.12
N LYS A 76 2.79 6.12 22.07
CA LYS A 76 1.93 7.27 21.87
C LYS A 76 0.71 6.82 21.10
N ASP A 77 -0.34 6.49 21.82
CA ASP A 77 -1.70 6.64 21.34
C ASP A 77 -1.85 8.09 20.85
N VAL A 78 -1.58 8.31 19.59
CA VAL A 78 -1.93 9.55 18.95
C VAL A 78 -3.41 9.48 18.66
N ALA A 79 -4.20 9.72 19.69
CA ALA A 79 -5.63 9.86 19.56
C ALA A 79 -5.90 11.14 18.76
N VAL A 80 -6.08 11.01 17.47
CA VAL A 80 -6.63 12.07 16.63
C VAL A 80 -8.14 12.04 16.86
N THR A 81 -8.63 12.92 17.72
CA THR A 81 -10.07 13.11 17.91
C THR A 81 -10.60 13.99 16.78
N GLN A 82 -11.35 13.41 15.89
CA GLN A 82 -12.17 14.10 14.89
C GLN A 82 -13.64 13.79 15.10
N ASN A 83 -14.51 14.67 14.63
CA ASN A 83 -15.95 14.50 14.71
C ASN A 83 -16.51 13.60 13.58
N TYR A 84 -15.65 13.00 12.77
CA TYR A 84 -16.00 12.26 11.55
C TYR A 84 -15.10 11.04 11.41
N ASP A 85 -15.63 9.99 10.81
CA ASP A 85 -14.90 8.74 10.65
C ASP A 85 -13.86 8.86 9.52
N PHE A 86 -12.68 8.32 9.77
CA PHE A 86 -11.69 8.10 8.72
C PHE A 86 -12.16 6.95 7.84
N THR A 87 -12.02 7.12 6.55
CA THR A 87 -12.37 6.08 5.57
C THR A 87 -11.17 5.24 5.21
N ASP A 88 -9.97 5.86 5.18
CA ASP A 88 -8.75 5.15 4.83
C ASP A 88 -7.51 5.87 5.35
N VAL A 89 -6.37 5.15 5.40
CA VAL A 89 -5.09 5.63 5.92
C VAL A 89 -3.93 4.97 5.17
N ASP A 90 -2.93 5.77 4.83
CA ASP A 90 -1.70 5.29 4.24
C ASP A 90 -0.48 6.06 4.75
N HIS A 91 0.69 5.39 4.78
CA HIS A 91 1.95 5.96 5.24
C HIS A 91 2.77 6.49 4.07
N SER A 92 3.49 7.61 4.29
CA SER A 92 4.54 8.00 3.35
C SER A 92 5.63 6.93 3.28
N PRO A 93 6.28 6.73 2.11
CA PRO A 93 7.31 5.71 1.96
C PRO A 93 8.49 5.84 2.93
N ASP A 94 8.79 7.08 3.37
CA ASP A 94 9.83 7.37 4.36
C ASP A 94 9.35 7.22 5.81
N GLY A 95 8.07 6.81 6.02
CA GLY A 95 7.48 6.63 7.33
C GLY A 95 7.33 7.90 8.18
N THR A 96 7.58 9.09 7.63
CA THR A 96 7.54 10.35 8.39
C THR A 96 6.15 10.99 8.47
N ALA A 97 5.27 10.64 7.54
CA ALA A 97 3.93 11.16 7.44
C ALA A 97 2.86 10.08 7.29
N ILE A 98 1.64 10.41 7.67
CA ILE A 98 0.44 9.60 7.47
C ILE A 98 -0.55 10.43 6.68
N ALA A 99 -1.11 9.88 5.61
CA ALA A 99 -2.25 10.44 4.91
C ALA A 99 -3.54 9.79 5.42
N THR A 100 -4.59 10.58 5.55
CA THR A 100 -5.92 10.07 5.89
C THR A 100 -6.98 10.71 5.01
N SER A 101 -7.94 9.92 4.60
CA SER A 101 -9.20 10.36 3.99
C SER A 101 -10.35 10.27 4.99
N ASP A 102 -11.40 11.08 4.83
CA ASP A 102 -12.57 11.04 5.71
C ASP A 102 -13.91 11.25 4.97
N GLU A 103 -15.01 10.93 5.68
CA GLU A 103 -16.39 11.05 5.17
C GLU A 103 -16.79 12.50 4.81
N ASN A 104 -16.09 13.51 5.33
CA ASN A 104 -16.35 14.92 5.02
C ASN A 104 -15.55 15.47 3.85
N GLY A 105 -14.77 14.62 3.22
CA GLY A 105 -14.00 14.97 2.04
C GLY A 105 -12.68 15.66 2.33
N TYR A 106 -12.10 15.46 3.50
CA TYR A 106 -10.77 15.96 3.77
C TYR A 106 -9.70 14.90 3.55
N LEU A 107 -8.71 15.26 2.76
CA LEU A 107 -7.39 14.64 2.78
C LEU A 107 -6.51 15.41 3.76
N ARG A 108 -5.89 14.70 4.71
CA ARG A 108 -4.99 15.30 5.71
C ARG A 108 -3.68 14.55 5.79
N LEU A 109 -2.61 15.33 6.00
CA LEU A 109 -1.28 14.81 6.27
C LEU A 109 -0.90 15.09 7.72
N TRP A 110 -0.41 14.05 8.38
CA TRP A 110 -0.05 14.03 9.79
C TRP A 110 1.41 13.67 9.95
N ASN A 111 2.09 14.27 10.89
CA ASN A 111 3.41 13.82 11.27
C ASN A 111 3.31 12.48 12.03
N ALA A 112 3.93 11.44 11.51
CA ALA A 112 3.81 10.07 12.06
C ALA A 112 4.38 9.94 13.49
N THR A 113 5.35 10.79 13.87
CA THR A 113 5.93 10.77 15.21
C THR A 113 5.10 11.54 16.24
N THR A 114 4.54 12.69 15.86
CA THR A 114 3.85 13.59 16.81
C THR A 114 2.33 13.51 16.74
N GLY A 115 1.79 12.94 15.63
CA GLY A 115 0.36 12.92 15.33
C GLY A 115 -0.26 14.31 15.08
N THR A 116 0.58 15.30 14.80
CA THR A 116 0.08 16.64 14.48
C THR A 116 -0.27 16.75 13.00
N ASN A 117 -1.48 17.23 12.71
CA ASN A 117 -1.85 17.60 11.35
C ASN A 117 -1.00 18.79 10.89
N PHE A 118 -0.33 18.66 9.76
CA PHE A 118 0.49 19.75 9.20
C PHE A 118 -0.02 20.26 7.86
N GLN A 119 -0.85 19.48 7.16
CA GLN A 119 -1.50 19.89 5.91
C GLN A 119 -2.90 19.28 5.79
N SER A 120 -3.82 19.99 5.15
CA SER A 120 -5.14 19.48 4.83
C SER A 120 -5.72 20.18 3.61
N VAL A 121 -6.48 19.44 2.80
CA VAL A 121 -7.27 19.97 1.69
C VAL A 121 -8.68 19.38 1.75
N ASN A 122 -9.67 20.22 1.50
CA ASN A 122 -11.06 19.77 1.35
C ASN A 122 -11.31 19.47 -0.13
N VAL A 123 -11.42 18.19 -0.46
CA VAL A 123 -11.75 17.68 -1.80
C VAL A 123 -13.25 17.76 -2.04
N GLY A 124 -14.04 17.77 -0.97
CA GLY A 124 -15.50 17.84 -0.96
C GLY A 124 -16.17 16.50 -1.24
N GLY A 125 -17.22 16.19 -0.51
CA GLY A 125 -17.89 14.88 -0.55
C GLY A 125 -17.09 13.81 0.19
N GLU A 126 -17.65 12.64 0.37
CA GLU A 126 -17.03 11.51 1.06
C GLU A 126 -15.88 10.95 0.23
N LEU A 127 -14.73 10.75 0.85
CA LEU A 127 -13.59 10.05 0.25
C LEU A 127 -13.66 8.56 0.62
N SER A 128 -13.18 7.69 -0.26
CA SER A 128 -13.24 6.23 -0.06
C SER A 128 -11.87 5.59 0.13
N SER A 129 -10.81 6.12 -0.47
CA SER A 129 -9.46 5.58 -0.34
C SER A 129 -8.41 6.68 -0.42
N VAL A 130 -7.22 6.41 0.10
CA VAL A 130 -6.03 7.26 0.02
C VAL A 130 -4.80 6.40 -0.24
N SER A 131 -3.90 6.84 -1.11
CA SER A 131 -2.63 6.17 -1.37
C SER A 131 -1.50 7.17 -1.61
N TRP A 132 -0.29 6.83 -1.15
CA TRP A 132 0.96 7.51 -1.47
C TRP A 132 1.63 6.85 -2.68
N SER A 133 2.28 7.66 -3.52
CA SER A 133 3.24 7.08 -4.47
C SER A 133 4.50 6.59 -3.76
N GLY A 134 5.09 5.48 -4.22
CA GLY A 134 6.28 4.92 -3.58
C GLY A 134 7.49 5.86 -3.57
N ASP A 135 7.56 6.82 -4.49
CA ASP A 135 8.57 7.89 -4.50
C ASP A 135 8.26 9.09 -3.58
N GLY A 136 7.13 9.05 -2.87
CA GLY A 136 6.70 10.06 -1.91
C GLY A 136 6.26 11.40 -2.51
N ARG A 137 6.17 11.52 -3.83
CA ARG A 137 5.82 12.81 -4.50
C ARG A 137 4.35 13.13 -4.46
N PHE A 138 3.49 12.10 -4.46
CA PHE A 138 2.06 12.25 -4.69
C PHE A 138 1.22 11.55 -3.63
N VAL A 139 0.01 12.06 -3.43
CA VAL A 139 -1.05 11.41 -2.65
C VAL A 139 -2.32 11.42 -3.48
N GLY A 140 -2.88 10.24 -3.72
CA GLY A 140 -4.14 10.04 -4.43
C GLY A 140 -5.30 9.79 -3.49
N VAL A 141 -6.49 10.21 -3.88
CA VAL A 141 -7.75 9.87 -3.19
C VAL A 141 -8.85 9.57 -4.20
N THR A 142 -9.74 8.68 -3.83
CA THR A 142 -11.01 8.46 -4.51
C THR A 142 -12.16 9.11 -3.76
N LYS A 143 -13.20 9.45 -4.50
CA LYS A 143 -14.35 10.18 -3.98
C LYS A 143 -15.67 9.56 -4.47
N ASN A 144 -16.65 9.55 -3.61
CA ASN A 144 -17.97 8.93 -3.82
C ASN A 144 -18.87 9.66 -4.87
N ASP A 145 -18.27 10.35 -5.84
CA ASP A 145 -18.95 11.07 -6.93
C ASP A 145 -18.35 10.80 -8.31
N ASP A 146 -17.90 9.57 -8.54
CA ASP A 146 -17.29 9.11 -9.78
C ASP A 146 -15.97 9.84 -10.12
N SER A 147 -15.21 10.26 -9.12
CA SER A 147 -13.95 10.97 -9.32
C SER A 147 -12.81 10.50 -8.45
N ALA A 148 -11.60 10.76 -8.91
CA ALA A 148 -10.36 10.65 -8.15
C ALA A 148 -9.56 11.95 -8.29
N HIS A 149 -8.70 12.19 -7.32
CA HIS A 149 -7.85 13.38 -7.29
C HIS A 149 -6.46 12.99 -6.83
N VAL A 150 -5.45 13.62 -7.41
CA VAL A 150 -4.05 13.45 -6.99
C VAL A 150 -3.45 14.80 -6.64
N TYR A 151 -2.70 14.82 -5.56
CA TYR A 151 -2.08 16.01 -5.00
C TYR A 151 -0.58 15.82 -4.85
N TYR A 152 0.18 16.90 -4.97
CA TYR A 152 1.58 16.90 -4.56
C TYR A 152 1.66 16.77 -3.03
N ALA A 153 2.40 15.79 -2.54
CA ALA A 153 2.51 15.50 -1.11
C ALA A 153 3.09 16.68 -0.29
N ASN A 154 3.98 17.46 -0.90
CA ASN A 154 4.67 18.56 -0.23
C ASN A 154 3.80 19.79 0.07
N ASN A 155 2.66 19.99 -0.62
CA ASN A 155 1.84 21.19 -0.47
C ASN A 155 0.34 20.99 -0.69
N LEU A 156 -0.11 19.78 -1.00
CA LEU A 156 -1.49 19.40 -1.34
C LEU A 156 -2.10 20.27 -2.47
N SER A 157 -1.28 20.77 -3.41
CA SER A 157 -1.79 21.33 -4.64
C SER A 157 -2.18 20.21 -5.62
N SER A 158 -3.31 20.38 -6.31
CA SER A 158 -3.79 19.39 -7.29
C SER A 158 -2.79 19.22 -8.44
N VAL A 159 -2.58 17.98 -8.87
CA VAL A 159 -1.68 17.65 -10.00
C VAL A 159 -2.41 17.85 -11.33
N HIS A 160 -3.61 17.27 -11.51
CA HIS A 160 -4.34 17.27 -12.78
C HIS A 160 -5.81 17.73 -12.67
N GLY A 161 -6.23 18.26 -11.51
CA GLY A 161 -7.66 18.51 -11.28
C GLY A 161 -8.42 17.20 -11.06
N THR A 162 -9.67 17.16 -11.53
CA THR A 162 -10.53 15.97 -11.36
C THR A 162 -10.19 14.91 -12.40
N ILE A 163 -9.88 13.70 -11.93
CA ILE A 163 -9.77 12.52 -12.77
C ILE A 163 -11.13 11.81 -12.76
N SER A 164 -11.76 11.68 -13.94
CA SER A 164 -13.06 11.02 -14.02
C SER A 164 -12.93 9.51 -13.80
N ALA A 165 -13.72 8.98 -12.89
CA ALA A 165 -13.93 7.54 -12.69
C ALA A 165 -15.25 7.06 -13.34
N ASP A 166 -15.99 7.94 -14.01
CA ASP A 166 -17.21 7.58 -14.74
C ASP A 166 -16.89 6.64 -15.92
N VAL A 167 -17.49 5.47 -15.92
CA VAL A 167 -17.43 4.47 -17.00
C VAL A 167 -18.82 4.16 -17.57
N GLY A 168 -19.83 4.94 -17.19
CA GLY A 168 -21.17 4.91 -17.83
C GLY A 168 -22.33 4.50 -16.93
N GLY A 169 -22.46 5.06 -15.73
CA GLY A 169 -23.71 5.02 -15.00
C GLY A 169 -23.71 4.60 -13.54
N GLY A 170 -23.41 5.55 -12.66
CA GLY A 170 -23.47 5.35 -11.20
C GLY A 170 -22.35 4.45 -10.72
N ASP A 171 -21.15 4.78 -11.12
CA ASP A 171 -19.94 4.05 -10.83
C ASP A 171 -19.33 4.60 -9.54
N TYR A 172 -18.65 3.73 -8.78
CA TYR A 172 -17.95 4.14 -7.57
C TYR A 172 -16.48 3.77 -7.67
N PRO A 173 -15.56 4.71 -7.54
CA PRO A 173 -14.16 4.39 -7.32
C PRO A 173 -13.98 3.94 -5.87
N TYR A 174 -13.68 2.66 -5.70
CA TYR A 174 -13.51 2.04 -4.39
C TYR A 174 -12.11 2.24 -3.84
N ASP A 175 -11.12 2.20 -4.73
CA ASP A 175 -9.72 2.20 -4.33
C ASP A 175 -8.85 2.90 -5.37
N ILE A 176 -7.73 3.44 -4.91
CA ILE A 176 -6.68 4.03 -5.75
C ILE A 176 -5.32 3.60 -5.21
N ASP A 177 -4.44 3.23 -6.12
CA ASP A 177 -3.03 3.06 -5.79
C ASP A 177 -2.14 3.80 -6.79
N LEU A 178 -1.04 4.34 -6.28
CA LEU A 178 -0.04 5.08 -7.05
C LEU A 178 1.21 4.23 -7.24
N SER A 179 1.70 4.16 -8.47
CA SER A 179 2.88 3.34 -8.77
C SER A 179 4.11 3.76 -7.96
N PRO A 180 5.03 2.83 -7.67
CA PRO A 180 6.24 3.11 -6.90
C PRO A 180 7.09 4.24 -7.44
N ASP A 181 7.12 4.41 -8.77
CA ASP A 181 7.84 5.48 -9.46
C ASP A 181 7.03 6.79 -9.60
N GLY A 182 5.76 6.80 -9.14
CA GLY A 182 4.85 7.94 -9.27
C GLY A 182 4.46 8.28 -10.71
N GLU A 183 4.64 7.38 -11.67
CA GLU A 183 4.31 7.66 -13.07
C GLU A 183 2.90 7.22 -13.47
N MET A 184 2.28 6.34 -12.68
CA MET A 184 0.93 5.84 -12.94
C MET A 184 0.06 5.88 -11.68
N ALA A 185 -1.25 5.95 -11.89
CA ALA A 185 -2.25 5.65 -10.88
C ALA A 185 -3.20 4.58 -11.41
N ALA A 186 -3.60 3.66 -10.52
CA ALA A 186 -4.62 2.66 -10.77
C ALA A 186 -5.86 2.99 -9.94
N ILE A 187 -7.03 2.97 -10.53
CA ILE A 187 -8.29 3.24 -9.84
C ILE A 187 -9.21 2.06 -10.04
N ALA A 188 -9.58 1.40 -8.94
CA ALA A 188 -10.57 0.32 -8.94
C ALA A 188 -11.97 0.91 -8.97
N ILE A 189 -12.74 0.62 -10.01
CA ILE A 189 -14.07 1.16 -10.24
C ILE A 189 -15.06 0.02 -10.33
N GLY A 190 -16.11 0.11 -9.52
CA GLY A 190 -17.23 -0.80 -9.58
C GLY A 190 -18.52 -0.07 -9.79
N ARG A 191 -19.54 -0.78 -10.22
CA ARG A 191 -20.83 -0.21 -10.55
C ARG A 191 -21.85 -0.38 -9.42
N SER A 192 -22.62 0.67 -9.18
CA SER A 192 -23.80 0.63 -8.34
C SER A 192 -25.02 0.21 -9.18
N GLY A 193 -25.52 -1.02 -8.98
CA GLY A 193 -26.80 -1.46 -9.54
C GLY A 193 -26.74 -2.67 -10.46
N ASN A 194 -27.89 -3.35 -10.59
CA ASN A 194 -28.04 -4.55 -11.42
C ASN A 194 -28.26 -4.16 -12.89
N GLY A 195 -27.23 -4.29 -13.67
CA GLY A 195 -27.37 -4.38 -15.13
C GLY A 195 -26.64 -3.33 -15.95
N GLY A 196 -25.58 -3.75 -16.58
CA GLY A 196 -25.24 -3.28 -17.93
C GLY A 196 -23.86 -2.88 -18.18
N THR A 197 -22.91 -2.47 -17.57
CA THR A 197 -21.50 -2.35 -17.99
C THR A 197 -20.57 -2.81 -16.88
N ASN A 198 -19.55 -3.49 -17.29
CA ASN A 198 -18.56 -4.07 -16.39
C ASN A 198 -17.78 -2.97 -15.65
N GLY A 199 -17.41 -3.20 -14.39
CA GLY A 199 -16.44 -2.38 -13.70
C GLY A 199 -15.12 -2.31 -14.46
N VAL A 200 -14.26 -1.38 -14.13
CA VAL A 200 -12.91 -1.29 -14.73
C VAL A 200 -11.87 -0.94 -13.67
N VAL A 201 -10.64 -1.35 -13.93
CA VAL A 201 -9.48 -0.71 -13.29
C VAL A 201 -8.92 0.28 -14.31
N ARG A 202 -8.98 1.56 -13.98
CA ARG A 202 -8.52 2.64 -14.84
C ARG A 202 -7.10 3.02 -14.52
N MET A 203 -6.24 2.93 -15.53
CA MET A 203 -4.84 3.32 -15.44
C MET A 203 -4.67 4.75 -15.96
N ILE A 204 -4.03 5.60 -15.18
CA ILE A 204 -3.82 7.02 -15.44
C ILE A 204 -2.32 7.30 -15.56
N ASN A 205 -1.96 8.09 -16.55
CA ASN A 205 -0.62 8.65 -16.71
C ASN A 205 -0.48 9.86 -15.78
N MET A 206 0.44 9.81 -14.84
CA MET A 206 0.66 10.89 -13.89
C MET A 206 1.38 12.11 -14.46
N THR A 207 1.93 12.01 -15.68
CA THR A 207 2.56 13.16 -16.36
C THR A 207 1.53 14.15 -16.88
N ASP A 208 0.41 13.65 -17.45
CA ASP A 208 -0.59 14.48 -18.14
C ASP A 208 -2.04 14.23 -17.72
N GLY A 209 -2.29 13.28 -16.82
CA GLY A 209 -3.63 12.91 -16.35
C GLY A 209 -4.46 12.12 -17.36
N SER A 210 -3.88 11.67 -18.46
CA SER A 210 -4.59 10.91 -19.49
C SER A 210 -4.82 9.46 -19.07
N VAL A 211 -5.90 8.86 -19.60
CA VAL A 211 -6.15 7.43 -19.43
C VAL A 211 -5.20 6.62 -20.30
N ILE A 212 -4.36 5.80 -19.70
CA ILE A 212 -3.48 4.86 -20.40
C ILE A 212 -4.32 3.68 -20.92
N GLN A 213 -5.10 3.07 -20.02
CA GLN A 213 -5.83 1.84 -20.27
C GLN A 213 -7.02 1.70 -19.31
N ASN A 214 -8.10 1.06 -19.76
CA ASN A 214 -9.13 0.51 -18.89
C ASN A 214 -9.03 -1.00 -18.94
N LEU A 215 -8.77 -1.61 -17.77
CA LEU A 215 -8.64 -3.05 -17.61
C LEU A 215 -9.97 -3.62 -17.10
N ASN A 216 -10.40 -4.74 -17.64
CA ASN A 216 -11.48 -5.54 -17.09
C ASN A 216 -11.10 -7.02 -17.21
N PRO A 217 -10.17 -7.49 -16.39
CA PRO A 217 -9.85 -8.90 -16.34
C PRO A 217 -11.08 -9.69 -15.87
N GLY A 218 -11.45 -10.75 -16.60
CA GLY A 218 -12.57 -11.62 -16.24
C GLY A 218 -13.97 -11.11 -16.57
N GLY A 219 -14.15 -9.85 -16.95
CA GLY A 219 -15.47 -9.28 -17.24
C GLY A 219 -16.30 -8.98 -16.00
N GLU A 220 -15.64 -8.58 -14.92
CA GLU A 220 -16.24 -8.32 -13.62
C GLU A 220 -17.09 -7.04 -13.57
N ASP A 221 -18.11 -7.04 -12.72
CA ASP A 221 -18.98 -5.87 -12.53
C ASP A 221 -18.36 -4.85 -11.57
N ARG A 222 -17.45 -5.28 -10.69
CA ARG A 222 -16.85 -4.45 -9.65
C ARG A 222 -15.42 -4.87 -9.35
N PHE A 223 -14.58 -3.87 -9.19
CA PHE A 223 -13.24 -3.98 -8.61
C PHE A 223 -13.22 -3.19 -7.32
N TYR A 224 -12.75 -3.82 -6.24
CA TYR A 224 -12.79 -3.24 -4.90
C TYR A 224 -11.44 -2.76 -4.41
N SER A 225 -10.37 -3.40 -4.86
CA SER A 225 -9.02 -3.07 -4.41
C SER A 225 -8.01 -3.25 -5.53
N VAL A 226 -7.01 -2.42 -5.55
CA VAL A 226 -5.89 -2.47 -6.49
C VAL A 226 -4.60 -2.05 -5.80
N GLU A 227 -3.51 -2.75 -6.12
CA GLU A 227 -2.20 -2.41 -5.60
C GLU A 227 -1.10 -2.78 -6.57
N PHE A 228 -0.16 -1.87 -6.78
CA PHE A 228 1.05 -2.14 -7.53
C PHE A 228 2.01 -3.01 -6.72
N SER A 229 2.69 -3.92 -7.39
CA SER A 229 3.86 -4.55 -6.77
C SER A 229 4.92 -3.49 -6.44
N PRO A 230 5.77 -3.70 -5.43
CA PRO A 230 6.82 -2.74 -5.06
C PRO A 230 7.77 -2.35 -6.20
N THR A 231 7.86 -3.17 -7.23
CA THR A 231 8.62 -2.85 -8.45
C THR A 231 7.82 -2.14 -9.53
N GLY A 232 6.52 -1.94 -9.33
CA GLY A 232 5.62 -1.41 -10.36
C GLY A 232 5.36 -2.36 -11.54
N SER A 233 5.97 -3.56 -11.55
CA SER A 233 5.91 -4.49 -12.69
C SER A 233 4.58 -5.24 -12.80
N HIS A 234 3.82 -5.32 -11.73
CA HIS A 234 2.53 -5.99 -11.67
C HIS A 234 1.53 -5.16 -10.91
N LEU A 235 0.26 -5.39 -11.20
CA LEU A 235 -0.88 -4.86 -10.48
C LEU A 235 -1.70 -6.03 -9.93
N LEU A 236 -1.96 -6.03 -8.64
CA LEU A 236 -2.86 -6.96 -7.97
C LEU A 236 -4.24 -6.31 -7.88
N ILE A 237 -5.28 -7.05 -8.21
CA ILE A 237 -6.62 -6.54 -8.36
C ILE A 237 -7.61 -7.47 -7.66
N GLY A 238 -8.44 -6.93 -6.78
CA GLY A 238 -9.55 -7.63 -6.15
C GLY A 238 -10.90 -7.26 -6.79
N SER A 239 -11.72 -8.27 -7.08
CA SER A 239 -13.05 -8.09 -7.68
C SER A 239 -14.16 -8.71 -6.81
N ASN A 240 -15.39 -8.69 -7.33
CA ASN A 240 -16.52 -9.31 -6.65
C ASN A 240 -16.48 -10.85 -6.64
N ASN A 241 -15.67 -11.49 -7.48
CA ASN A 241 -15.62 -12.96 -7.55
C ASN A 241 -14.21 -13.52 -7.61
N ASP A 242 -13.23 -12.72 -8.02
CA ASP A 242 -11.89 -13.20 -8.34
C ASP A 242 -10.83 -12.19 -7.90
N PHE A 243 -9.58 -12.63 -7.81
CA PHE A 243 -8.44 -11.73 -7.87
C PHE A 243 -7.62 -11.97 -9.13
N TYR A 244 -6.91 -10.95 -9.56
CA TYR A 244 -6.09 -10.95 -10.77
C TYR A 244 -4.72 -10.37 -10.48
N VAL A 245 -3.69 -10.93 -11.12
CA VAL A 245 -2.38 -10.31 -11.25
C VAL A 245 -2.18 -9.93 -12.69
N VAL A 246 -1.93 -8.67 -12.97
CA VAL A 246 -1.76 -8.11 -14.32
C VAL A 246 -0.34 -7.57 -14.44
N GLU A 247 0.37 -7.95 -15.50
CA GLU A 247 1.68 -7.37 -15.83
C GLU A 247 1.51 -5.98 -16.41
N THR A 248 2.15 -4.96 -15.83
CA THR A 248 1.97 -3.55 -16.21
C THR A 248 2.56 -3.19 -17.57
N SER A 249 3.58 -3.92 -18.03
CA SER A 249 4.22 -3.68 -19.33
C SER A 249 3.38 -4.11 -20.54
N SER A 250 2.53 -5.12 -20.35
CA SER A 250 1.73 -5.73 -21.42
C SER A 250 0.23 -5.67 -21.20
N TRP A 251 -0.20 -5.31 -19.99
CA TRP A 251 -1.59 -5.37 -19.48
C TRP A 251 -2.20 -6.78 -19.58
N SER A 252 -1.34 -7.81 -19.57
CA SER A 252 -1.78 -9.19 -19.65
C SER A 252 -2.03 -9.75 -18.25
N THR A 253 -3.14 -10.46 -18.07
CA THR A 253 -3.39 -11.21 -16.83
C THR A 253 -2.45 -12.41 -16.76
N VAL A 254 -1.57 -12.44 -15.78
CA VAL A 254 -0.61 -13.54 -15.55
C VAL A 254 -1.12 -14.55 -14.54
N ARG A 255 -2.08 -14.13 -13.69
CA ARG A 255 -2.78 -15.01 -12.75
C ARG A 255 -4.21 -14.53 -12.55
N SER A 256 -5.14 -15.48 -12.41
CA SER A 256 -6.48 -15.26 -11.87
C SER A 256 -6.87 -16.44 -11.00
N GLU A 257 -7.65 -16.19 -9.96
CA GLU A 257 -8.17 -17.24 -9.10
C GLU A 257 -9.47 -16.79 -8.45
N SER A 258 -10.44 -17.72 -8.42
CA SER A 258 -11.75 -17.43 -7.90
C SER A 258 -11.78 -17.37 -6.38
N SER A 259 -12.57 -16.42 -5.88
CA SER A 259 -12.93 -16.25 -4.48
C SER A 259 -14.28 -16.91 -4.21
N PRO A 260 -14.29 -18.15 -3.70
CA PRO A 260 -15.54 -18.89 -3.51
C PRO A 260 -16.40 -18.35 -2.35
N ASN A 261 -15.84 -17.49 -1.51
CA ASN A 261 -16.49 -17.01 -0.29
C ASN A 261 -16.93 -15.55 -0.38
N GLY A 262 -16.87 -14.94 -1.56
CA GLY A 262 -17.36 -13.60 -1.77
C GLY A 262 -16.36 -12.66 -2.42
N ALA A 263 -16.61 -11.36 -2.28
CA ALA A 263 -15.73 -10.34 -2.85
C ALA A 263 -14.32 -10.39 -2.29
N VAL A 264 -13.36 -10.05 -3.11
CA VAL A 264 -11.99 -9.74 -2.69
C VAL A 264 -11.96 -8.25 -2.33
N ASN A 265 -12.12 -7.97 -1.04
CA ASN A 265 -12.30 -6.61 -0.52
C ASN A 265 -10.97 -5.84 -0.43
N SER A 266 -9.88 -6.56 -0.20
CA SER A 266 -8.54 -5.98 -0.13
C SER A 266 -7.52 -6.96 -0.67
N VAL A 267 -6.55 -6.42 -1.34
CA VAL A 267 -5.34 -7.12 -1.78
C VAL A 267 -4.13 -6.32 -1.33
N ASP A 268 -3.02 -7.00 -1.06
CA ASP A 268 -1.82 -6.34 -0.56
C ASP A 268 -0.55 -7.09 -0.96
N TRP A 269 0.52 -6.36 -1.28
CA TRP A 269 1.85 -6.87 -1.54
C TRP A 269 2.76 -6.70 -0.33
N SER A 270 3.54 -7.72 -0.01
CA SER A 270 4.63 -7.49 0.95
C SER A 270 5.64 -6.50 0.37
N HIS A 271 6.22 -5.65 1.21
CA HIS A 271 7.18 -4.62 0.80
C HIS A 271 8.38 -5.18 0.04
N ASP A 272 8.78 -6.43 0.33
CA ASP A 272 9.85 -7.13 -0.38
C ASP A 272 9.39 -7.76 -1.71
N GLY A 273 8.13 -7.58 -2.10
CA GLY A 273 7.54 -8.09 -3.33
C GLY A 273 7.44 -9.63 -3.41
N LYS A 274 7.67 -10.36 -2.30
CA LYS A 274 7.68 -11.82 -2.34
C LYS A 274 6.35 -12.48 -2.04
N HIS A 275 5.41 -11.75 -1.45
CA HIS A 275 4.13 -12.28 -1.02
C HIS A 275 2.97 -11.36 -1.41
N MET A 276 1.79 -11.96 -1.50
CA MET A 276 0.52 -11.28 -1.71
C MET A 276 -0.49 -11.77 -0.69
N ALA A 277 -1.20 -10.87 -0.05
CA ALA A 277 -2.33 -11.17 0.82
C ALA A 277 -3.64 -10.92 0.08
N ILE A 278 -4.61 -11.81 0.26
CA ILE A 278 -5.94 -11.72 -0.33
C ILE A 278 -6.96 -11.83 0.79
N CYS A 279 -7.80 -10.83 0.88
CA CYS A 279 -8.82 -10.63 1.93
C CYS A 279 -10.21 -10.77 1.31
N GLU A 280 -10.92 -11.84 1.63
CA GLU A 280 -12.23 -12.18 1.01
C GLU A 280 -13.37 -12.11 2.00
N GLY A 281 -14.58 -11.97 1.49
CA GLY A 281 -15.83 -12.21 2.21
C GLY A 281 -16.95 -11.25 1.90
N TRP A 282 -18.18 -11.67 2.18
CA TRP A 282 -19.37 -10.83 2.15
C TRP A 282 -19.85 -10.53 3.57
N ASP A 283 -20.47 -9.39 3.75
CA ASP A 283 -21.08 -9.03 5.03
C ASP A 283 -22.07 -10.11 5.49
N GLY A 284 -21.86 -10.58 6.73
CA GLY A 284 -22.70 -11.63 7.35
C GLY A 284 -22.36 -13.06 6.97
N GLY A 285 -21.32 -13.28 6.17
CA GLY A 285 -20.81 -14.60 5.79
C GLY A 285 -19.44 -14.92 6.42
N GLY A 286 -19.02 -16.17 6.27
CA GLY A 286 -17.64 -16.55 6.51
C GLY A 286 -16.73 -16.03 5.39
N ALA A 287 -15.48 -15.84 5.66
CA ALA A 287 -14.49 -15.37 4.71
C ALA A 287 -13.27 -16.29 4.66
N THR A 288 -12.43 -16.07 3.69
CA THR A 288 -11.12 -16.70 3.61
C THR A 288 -10.06 -15.61 3.44
N ILE A 289 -9.00 -15.72 4.24
CA ILE A 289 -7.77 -14.97 4.02
C ILE A 289 -6.73 -15.92 3.42
N ARG A 290 -6.00 -15.45 2.44
CA ARG A 290 -5.03 -16.25 1.71
C ARG A 290 -3.71 -15.51 1.56
N LEU A 291 -2.64 -16.27 1.59
CA LEU A 291 -1.30 -15.78 1.28
C LEU A 291 -0.74 -16.54 0.10
N TYR A 292 -0.16 -15.81 -0.83
CA TYR A 292 0.50 -16.34 -2.03
C TYR A 292 1.98 -15.95 -2.05
N ALA A 293 2.79 -16.81 -2.67
CA ALA A 293 4.14 -16.45 -3.05
C ALA A 293 4.10 -15.72 -4.40
N ALA A 294 4.61 -14.52 -4.47
CA ALA A 294 4.78 -13.78 -5.71
C ALA A 294 5.79 -14.49 -6.65
N GLY A 295 5.67 -14.23 -7.94
CA GLY A 295 6.52 -14.86 -8.96
C GLY A 295 6.13 -16.29 -9.31
N SER A 296 5.90 -17.16 -8.34
CA SER A 296 5.35 -18.50 -8.59
C SER A 296 3.83 -18.53 -8.60
N TRP A 297 3.20 -17.51 -8.05
CA TRP A 297 1.74 -17.35 -7.88
C TRP A 297 1.09 -18.54 -7.17
N THR A 298 1.82 -19.18 -6.23
CA THR A 298 1.34 -20.34 -5.50
C THR A 298 0.83 -19.96 -4.13
N GLN A 299 -0.34 -20.49 -3.75
CA GLN A 299 -0.88 -20.30 -2.41
C GLN A 299 0.04 -20.95 -1.37
N LYS A 300 0.49 -20.17 -0.40
CA LYS A 300 1.29 -20.66 0.74
C LYS A 300 0.39 -21.22 1.83
N TRP A 301 -0.63 -20.46 2.20
CA TRP A 301 -1.62 -20.89 3.17
C TRP A 301 -2.95 -20.13 2.98
N SER A 302 -4.00 -20.65 3.60
CA SER A 302 -5.30 -20.00 3.71
C SER A 302 -5.92 -20.29 5.06
N LYS A 303 -6.79 -19.39 5.52
CA LYS A 303 -7.55 -19.53 6.75
C LYS A 303 -9.01 -19.14 6.50
N SER A 304 -9.92 -20.01 6.93
CA SER A 304 -11.34 -19.65 7.01
C SER A 304 -11.58 -18.88 8.30
N ILE A 305 -12.31 -17.79 8.19
CA ILE A 305 -12.70 -16.92 9.29
C ILE A 305 -14.23 -16.78 9.33
N SER A 306 -14.78 -16.51 10.50
CA SER A 306 -16.22 -16.48 10.72
C SER A 306 -16.91 -15.17 10.31
N THR A 307 -16.12 -14.16 9.96
CA THR A 307 -16.58 -12.81 9.56
C THR A 307 -15.96 -12.41 8.25
N SER A 308 -16.47 -11.35 7.59
CA SER A 308 -15.82 -10.80 6.41
C SER A 308 -14.44 -10.21 6.77
N CYS A 309 -13.49 -10.40 5.87
CA CYS A 309 -12.25 -9.66 5.85
C CYS A 309 -12.45 -8.38 5.04
N LEU A 310 -11.98 -7.24 5.54
CA LEU A 310 -12.21 -5.92 4.94
C LEU A 310 -10.92 -5.28 4.44
N SER A 311 -9.81 -5.50 5.12
CA SER A 311 -8.51 -4.94 4.79
C SER A 311 -7.38 -5.89 5.14
N SER A 312 -6.25 -5.71 4.50
CA SER A 312 -5.00 -6.42 4.79
C SER A 312 -3.83 -5.45 4.69
N ASP A 313 -2.78 -5.73 5.44
CA ASP A 313 -1.52 -4.98 5.37
C ASP A 313 -0.38 -5.84 5.90
N PHE A 314 0.80 -5.74 5.27
CA PHE A 314 2.00 -6.41 5.71
C PHE A 314 2.78 -5.53 6.70
N SER A 315 3.41 -6.19 7.68
CA SER A 315 4.44 -5.52 8.46
C SER A 315 5.59 -5.07 7.53
N PRO A 316 6.25 -3.95 7.83
CA PRO A 316 7.36 -3.45 7.00
C PRO A 316 8.46 -4.48 6.77
N ASP A 317 8.66 -5.39 7.72
CA ASP A 317 9.63 -6.48 7.64
C ASP A 317 9.14 -7.71 6.83
N GLY A 318 7.91 -7.69 6.35
CA GLY A 318 7.29 -8.78 5.59
C GLY A 318 7.12 -10.09 6.37
N ARG A 319 7.30 -10.10 7.70
CA ARG A 319 7.16 -11.31 8.53
C ARG A 319 5.74 -11.59 8.96
N GLN A 320 4.95 -10.56 9.11
CA GLN A 320 3.58 -10.62 9.57
C GLN A 320 2.65 -9.99 8.55
N VAL A 321 1.42 -10.42 8.58
CA VAL A 321 0.32 -9.81 7.85
C VAL A 321 -0.85 -9.67 8.80
N ILE A 322 -1.46 -8.47 8.81
CA ILE A 322 -2.65 -8.16 9.56
C ILE A 322 -3.86 -8.18 8.64
N PHE A 323 -4.98 -8.67 9.12
CA PHE A 323 -6.26 -8.61 8.43
C PHE A 323 -7.30 -7.93 9.32
N GLY A 324 -7.90 -6.87 8.83
CA GLY A 324 -9.04 -6.21 9.44
C GLY A 324 -10.34 -6.97 9.18
N MET A 325 -11.14 -7.14 10.23
CA MET A 325 -12.35 -7.96 10.18
C MET A 325 -13.61 -7.13 10.33
N SER A 326 -14.66 -7.55 9.62
CA SER A 326 -15.99 -7.01 9.82
C SER A 326 -16.49 -7.33 11.23
N TRP A 327 -17.18 -6.38 11.80
CA TRP A 327 -17.74 -6.45 13.15
C TRP A 327 -18.96 -7.38 13.28
N TYR A 328 -19.53 -7.83 12.16
CA TYR A 328 -20.82 -8.51 12.13
C TYR A 328 -20.70 -9.99 12.51
N GLN A 329 -21.23 -10.37 13.67
CA GLN A 329 -21.45 -11.75 14.16
C GLN A 329 -20.21 -12.63 14.48
N GLY A 330 -19.05 -12.05 14.73
CA GLY A 330 -17.84 -12.83 14.97
C GLY A 330 -17.52 -13.07 16.44
N ASP A 331 -16.42 -13.72 16.62
CA ASP A 331 -15.74 -13.99 17.89
C ASP A 331 -15.18 -12.74 18.61
N GLY A 332 -15.50 -11.53 18.10
CA GLY A 332 -15.13 -10.25 18.69
C GLY A 332 -13.75 -9.73 18.27
N ALA A 333 -13.00 -10.47 17.47
CA ALA A 333 -11.73 -9.94 16.95
C ALA A 333 -12.01 -8.91 15.85
N THR A 334 -11.40 -7.73 15.98
CA THR A 334 -11.46 -6.66 14.97
C THR A 334 -10.29 -6.72 13.99
N ALA A 335 -9.17 -7.33 14.39
CA ALA A 335 -8.07 -7.66 13.50
C ALA A 335 -7.35 -8.93 13.96
N ARG A 336 -6.69 -9.60 13.02
CA ARG A 336 -5.89 -10.80 13.26
C ARG A 336 -4.54 -10.69 12.58
N ILE A 337 -3.50 -11.06 13.30
CA ILE A 337 -2.12 -11.04 12.83
C ILE A 337 -1.64 -12.48 12.64
N TYR A 338 -1.00 -12.74 11.50
CA TYR A 338 -0.45 -14.03 11.14
C TYR A 338 1.01 -13.94 10.71
N GLU A 339 1.77 -14.97 11.02
CA GLU A 339 3.12 -15.14 10.45
C GLU A 339 3.04 -15.47 8.96
N VAL A 340 3.74 -14.72 8.13
CA VAL A 340 3.80 -14.92 6.68
C VAL A 340 4.39 -16.29 6.32
N SER A 341 5.41 -16.75 7.06
CA SER A 341 6.11 -18.01 6.77
C SER A 341 5.25 -19.25 7.03
N THR A 342 4.45 -19.26 8.10
CA THR A 342 3.73 -20.44 8.58
C THR A 342 2.22 -20.35 8.52
N GLY A 343 1.69 -19.13 8.50
CA GLY A 343 0.26 -18.85 8.66
C GLY A 343 -0.23 -19.12 10.10
N ASN A 344 0.66 -19.19 11.07
CA ASN A 344 0.25 -19.29 12.47
C ASN A 344 -0.27 -17.94 12.95
N GLY A 345 -1.36 -17.96 13.73
CA GLY A 345 -1.85 -16.74 14.37
C GLY A 345 -0.83 -16.26 15.41
N VAL A 346 -0.49 -14.99 15.35
CA VAL A 346 0.40 -14.33 16.32
C VAL A 346 -0.42 -13.66 17.40
N ASP A 347 -1.42 -12.85 16.99
CA ASP A 347 -2.27 -12.10 17.90
C ASP A 347 -3.65 -11.83 17.30
N ASN A 348 -4.60 -11.47 18.19
CA ASN A 348 -5.94 -11.03 17.84
C ASN A 348 -6.20 -9.71 18.56
N ILE A 349 -6.42 -8.65 17.80
CA ILE A 349 -6.84 -7.37 18.34
C ILE A 349 -8.36 -7.42 18.52
N VAL A 350 -8.79 -7.26 19.77
CA VAL A 350 -10.21 -7.25 20.13
C VAL A 350 -10.58 -5.85 20.61
N GLN A 351 -11.43 -5.17 19.86
CA GLN A 351 -12.02 -3.94 20.37
C GLN A 351 -13.13 -4.27 21.38
N PRO A 352 -13.11 -3.71 22.59
CA PRO A 352 -14.25 -3.83 23.49
C PRO A 352 -15.48 -3.29 22.77
N ARG A 353 -16.58 -4.04 22.76
CA ARG A 353 -17.86 -3.51 22.25
C ARG A 353 -18.16 -2.18 22.95
N PRO A 354 -18.46 -1.10 22.22
CA PRO A 354 -19.11 0.04 22.84
C PRO A 354 -20.36 -0.52 23.52
N GLY A 355 -20.44 -0.35 24.83
CA GLY A 355 -21.58 -0.85 25.58
C GLY A 355 -22.86 -0.41 24.85
N ASN A 356 -23.83 -1.31 24.68
CA ASN A 356 -25.11 -1.02 24.09
C ASN A 356 -25.58 0.35 24.60
N CYS A 357 -25.55 1.35 23.75
CA CYS A 357 -26.41 2.49 23.91
C CYS A 357 -27.82 1.94 23.68
N ASN A 358 -28.41 1.35 24.71
CA ASN A 358 -29.83 1.12 24.73
C ASN A 358 -30.48 2.47 24.43
N SER A 359 -31.02 2.59 23.22
CA SER A 359 -32.04 3.58 22.95
C SER A 359 -33.16 3.29 23.95
N GLY A 360 -33.11 4.02 25.07
CA GLY A 360 -34.17 3.97 26.04
C GLY A 360 -35.47 4.32 25.32
N ASN A 361 -36.33 3.31 25.15
CA ASN A 361 -37.74 3.56 24.93
C ASN A 361 -38.22 4.34 26.13
N GLY A 362 -38.28 5.68 25.96
CA GLY A 362 -39.05 6.50 26.87
C GLY A 362 -40.54 6.15 26.72
N ASN A 363 -41.09 5.67 27.83
CA ASN A 363 -42.50 5.80 28.09
C ASN A 363 -42.84 7.24 28.46
#